data_dd923da81214def3c4575e1bd43f17d5
#
_entry.id   dd923da81214def3c4575e1bd43f17d5
#
_cell.length_a   1.000
_cell.length_b   1.000
_cell.length_c   1.000
_cell.angle_alpha   90.00
_cell.angle_beta   90.00
_cell.angle_gamma   90.00
#
_symmetry.space_group_name_H-M   'P 1'
#
loop_
_entity.id
_entity.type
_entity.pdbx_description
1 polymer ?
#
loop_
_entity_poly.entity_id
_entity_poly.type
_entity_poly.pdbx_seq_one_letter_code
_entity_poly.pdbx_strand_id
1 'polypeptide(L)'
;MKNILSVKNIIKTYPGVIAINDVSFDVEEGEIHALIGENGAGKSTLIKVLSGAIVPDSGTIELEGKKYNQMTPKLAKDLGIEVIYQEFTLVPGISAAENVFLGDKTKPGAFCDIKDREARAKKIFDDLRVDIDVSRPVKTMSPAHQQLVEIAKAVSRNVKILIMDEPTAPLTVSEVETLFRIVRELKAKGVTIIFISHRLEELFELADRVTVMRDGCYVGTENIKDIDRQKLITMMAGRELKESYPSRTSQIGEEALRVEHLTGNGDHDISFTLHRGEILGFAGLVGAGRTELMRVIYGADPIESGKIFVNGKETNIRTCQQAIRHGIGYIPEDRKAHGAFLRMSIKWNVVVNNLRGISKGPFVDEKLENRIAEDYEEKFQIKTPSLEQRVENLSGGNQQKVVIAKTLAANSEIIIFDEPTRGIDVGAKQEIYKLMNQLAGEGKAIIMVSSDMPELLGMSDRIITIYEGRKTGELAKSEFDQNYILDLASGGEEHGKNK
;
A
#
# COMPACT_ATOMS: atom_id res chain seq x y z
N MET A 1 34.14 7.77 -3.64
CA MET A 1 33.44 8.89 -2.98
C MET A 1 33.58 8.75 -1.48
N LYS A 2 33.37 9.80 -0.69
CA LYS A 2 33.52 9.74 0.77
C LYS A 2 32.23 9.23 1.39
N ASN A 3 32.34 8.27 2.31
CA ASN A 3 31.16 7.81 3.06
C ASN A 3 30.72 8.89 4.07
N ILE A 4 29.47 9.30 4.01
CA ILE A 4 28.87 10.20 5.00
C ILE A 4 28.31 9.39 6.19
N LEU A 5 27.74 8.21 5.91
CA LEU A 5 27.16 7.31 6.91
C LEU A 5 27.68 5.89 6.69
N SER A 6 28.12 5.23 7.77
CA SER A 6 28.41 3.80 7.79
C SER A 6 27.65 3.15 8.94
N VAL A 7 26.90 2.12 8.64
CA VAL A 7 26.21 1.26 9.60
C VAL A 7 27.06 0.00 9.75
N LYS A 8 27.41 -0.40 10.98
CA LYS A 8 28.30 -1.55 11.23
C LYS A 8 27.71 -2.47 12.30
N ASN A 9 27.45 -3.72 11.90
CA ASN A 9 27.05 -4.83 12.76
C ASN A 9 25.86 -4.48 13.67
N ILE A 10 24.86 -3.77 13.14
CA ILE A 10 23.68 -3.38 13.91
C ILE A 10 22.81 -4.63 14.15
N ILE A 11 22.49 -4.86 15.44
CA ILE A 11 21.54 -5.90 15.89
C ILE A 11 20.42 -5.22 16.67
N LYS A 12 19.18 -5.64 16.43
CA LYS A 12 18.01 -5.25 17.20
C LYS A 12 17.03 -6.39 17.31
N THR A 13 16.72 -6.75 18.57
CA THR A 13 15.78 -7.81 18.91
C THR A 13 14.56 -7.24 19.65
N TYR A 14 13.44 -7.91 19.48
CA TYR A 14 12.22 -7.73 20.26
C TYR A 14 11.78 -9.10 20.81
N PRO A 15 10.90 -9.18 21.81
CA PRO A 15 10.42 -10.46 22.33
C PRO A 15 9.90 -11.36 21.20
N GLY A 16 10.61 -12.47 20.94
CA GLY A 16 10.28 -13.46 19.92
C GLY A 16 10.67 -13.12 18.48
N VAL A 17 11.31 -11.94 18.20
CA VAL A 17 11.67 -11.53 16.85
C VAL A 17 13.05 -10.86 16.81
N ILE A 18 13.90 -11.30 15.90
CA ILE A 18 15.14 -10.57 15.53
C ILE A 18 14.80 -9.64 14.38
N ALA A 19 14.64 -8.34 14.68
CA ALA A 19 14.22 -7.35 13.67
C ALA A 19 15.37 -6.86 12.79
N ILE A 20 16.60 -6.81 13.32
CA ILE A 20 17.83 -6.52 12.59
C ILE A 20 18.89 -7.50 13.10
N ASN A 21 19.57 -8.17 12.18
CA ASN A 21 20.57 -9.19 12.48
C ASN A 21 21.85 -8.90 11.68
N ASP A 22 22.82 -8.29 12.35
CA ASP A 22 24.16 -8.02 11.82
C ASP A 22 24.18 -7.22 10.51
N VAL A 23 23.44 -6.11 10.45
CA VAL A 23 23.33 -5.27 9.26
C VAL A 23 24.50 -4.28 9.20
N SER A 24 25.20 -4.30 8.04
CA SER A 24 26.31 -3.39 7.75
C SER A 24 26.23 -2.89 6.31
N PHE A 25 26.29 -1.57 6.10
CA PHE A 25 26.36 -0.93 4.77
C PHE A 25 26.83 0.52 4.91
N ASP A 26 27.24 1.10 3.76
CA ASP A 26 27.74 2.46 3.67
C ASP A 26 26.87 3.30 2.72
N VAL A 27 26.74 4.60 3.05
CA VAL A 27 26.07 5.61 2.22
C VAL A 27 27.09 6.69 1.87
N GLU A 28 27.20 7.00 0.57
CA GLU A 28 28.11 8.00 0.05
C GLU A 28 27.53 9.42 0.17
N GLU A 29 28.40 10.41 0.29
CA GLU A 29 27.99 11.82 0.42
C GLU A 29 27.36 12.32 -0.89
N GLY A 30 26.13 12.87 -0.82
CA GLY A 30 25.42 13.42 -1.96
C GLY A 30 24.76 12.37 -2.88
N GLU A 31 24.68 11.10 -2.48
CA GLU A 31 23.92 10.10 -3.25
C GLU A 31 22.45 10.02 -2.84
N ILE A 32 21.64 9.48 -3.72
CA ILE A 32 20.32 8.93 -3.39
C ILE A 32 20.50 7.43 -3.21
N HIS A 33 20.51 6.98 -1.96
CA HIS A 33 20.69 5.60 -1.58
C HIS A 33 19.33 4.94 -1.33
N ALA A 34 18.95 3.98 -2.16
CA ALA A 34 17.73 3.24 -1.92
C ALA A 34 17.94 2.17 -0.85
N LEU A 35 16.98 2.01 0.06
CA LEU A 35 16.92 0.90 1.01
C LEU A 35 15.65 0.10 0.76
N ILE A 36 15.79 -1.15 0.32
CA ILE A 36 14.67 -1.99 -0.05
C ILE A 36 14.67 -3.33 0.65
N GLY A 37 13.53 -4.01 0.60
CA GLY A 37 13.29 -5.34 1.16
C GLY A 37 11.81 -5.56 1.36
N GLU A 38 11.40 -6.79 1.57
CA GLU A 38 10.01 -7.13 1.88
C GLU A 38 9.53 -6.49 3.19
N ASN A 39 8.21 -6.52 3.43
CA ASN A 39 7.66 -6.10 4.71
C ASN A 39 8.18 -7.03 5.81
N GLY A 40 8.67 -6.44 6.90
CA GLY A 40 9.35 -7.21 7.95
C GLY A 40 10.86 -7.39 7.76
N ALA A 41 11.44 -6.93 6.65
CA ALA A 41 12.90 -6.99 6.40
C ALA A 41 13.76 -6.14 7.36
N GLY A 42 13.15 -5.39 8.29
CA GLY A 42 13.87 -4.59 9.29
C GLY A 42 14.10 -3.13 8.91
N LYS A 43 13.67 -2.65 7.72
CA LYS A 43 13.90 -1.28 7.23
C LYS A 43 13.44 -0.20 8.21
N SER A 44 12.18 -0.24 8.63
CA SER A 44 11.61 0.77 9.56
C SER A 44 12.26 0.71 10.94
N THR A 45 12.74 -0.47 11.38
CA THR A 45 13.53 -0.61 12.60
C THR A 45 14.89 0.06 12.43
N LEU A 46 15.55 -0.12 11.30
CA LEU A 46 16.83 0.53 10.98
C LEU A 46 16.69 2.06 10.93
N ILE A 47 15.63 2.59 10.31
CA ILE A 47 15.33 4.03 10.32
C ILE A 47 15.21 4.55 11.75
N LYS A 48 14.48 3.83 12.61
CA LYS A 48 14.31 4.20 14.03
C LYS A 48 15.63 4.16 14.78
N VAL A 49 16.56 3.27 14.44
CA VAL A 49 17.93 3.26 14.98
C VAL A 49 18.70 4.48 14.52
N LEU A 50 18.68 4.79 13.22
CA LEU A 50 19.38 5.95 12.64
C LEU A 50 18.83 7.28 13.17
N SER A 51 17.53 7.39 13.34
CA SER A 51 16.87 8.58 13.91
C SER A 51 17.03 8.69 15.43
N GLY A 52 17.58 7.66 16.09
CA GLY A 52 17.70 7.59 17.54
C GLY A 52 16.39 7.36 18.30
N ALA A 53 15.30 7.01 17.60
CA ALA A 53 14.01 6.69 18.22
C ALA A 53 14.07 5.36 19.01
N ILE A 54 14.97 4.44 18.61
CA ILE A 54 15.28 3.21 19.35
C ILE A 54 16.78 3.01 19.44
N VAL A 55 17.21 2.34 20.51
CA VAL A 55 18.62 1.99 20.72
C VAL A 55 18.85 0.58 20.16
N PRO A 56 19.89 0.36 19.33
CA PRO A 56 20.28 -0.99 18.91
C PRO A 56 20.83 -1.79 20.11
N ASP A 57 20.75 -3.11 20.02
CA ASP A 57 21.29 -4.00 21.05
C ASP A 57 22.81 -4.11 20.93
N SER A 58 23.33 -4.00 19.70
CA SER A 58 24.78 -3.91 19.41
C SER A 58 25.03 -3.22 18.06
N GLY A 59 26.31 -2.95 17.77
CA GLY A 59 26.77 -2.31 16.54
C GLY A 59 27.11 -0.84 16.70
N THR A 60 27.48 -0.20 15.62
CA THR A 60 27.94 1.19 15.59
C THR A 60 27.40 1.93 14.37
N ILE A 61 27.07 3.19 14.55
CA ILE A 61 26.75 4.14 13.48
C ILE A 61 27.94 5.09 13.37
N GLU A 62 28.55 5.18 12.21
CA GLU A 62 29.62 6.13 11.93
C GLU A 62 29.10 7.23 11.01
N LEU A 63 29.17 8.48 11.44
CA LEU A 63 28.72 9.65 10.69
C LEU A 63 29.89 10.63 10.52
N GLU A 64 30.22 10.96 9.27
CA GLU A 64 31.37 11.84 8.94
C GLU A 64 32.68 11.40 9.63
N GLY A 65 32.90 10.08 9.79
CA GLY A 65 34.08 9.48 10.43
C GLY A 65 34.03 9.43 11.96
N LYS A 66 32.94 9.89 12.60
CA LYS A 66 32.74 9.78 14.05
C LYS A 66 31.80 8.62 14.38
N LYS A 67 32.21 7.83 15.36
CA LYS A 67 31.46 6.62 15.78
C LYS A 67 30.49 6.93 16.93
N TYR A 68 29.29 6.38 16.83
CA TYR A 68 28.22 6.48 17.81
C TYR A 68 27.66 5.07 18.07
N ASN A 69 27.69 4.62 19.32
CA ASN A 69 27.07 3.35 19.73
C ASN A 69 25.56 3.53 19.99
N GLN A 70 25.14 4.76 20.29
CA GLN A 70 23.75 5.13 20.52
C GLN A 70 23.47 6.46 19.86
N MET A 71 22.31 6.57 19.24
CA MET A 71 21.73 7.83 18.79
C MET A 71 20.55 8.20 19.70
N THR A 72 20.32 9.49 19.88
CA THR A 72 19.07 10.02 20.42
C THR A 72 18.43 10.89 19.36
N PRO A 73 17.11 11.11 19.38
CA PRO A 73 16.45 11.97 18.38
C PRO A 73 17.01 13.38 18.32
N LYS A 74 17.44 13.90 19.47
CA LYS A 74 18.10 15.22 19.53
C LYS A 74 19.47 15.19 18.85
N LEU A 75 20.29 14.18 19.16
CA LEU A 75 21.63 14.03 18.58
C LEU A 75 21.55 13.83 17.06
N ALA A 76 20.64 12.97 16.58
CA ALA A 76 20.44 12.75 15.15
C ALA A 76 20.11 14.08 14.43
N LYS A 77 19.20 14.88 14.97
CA LYS A 77 18.86 16.21 14.43
C LYS A 77 20.03 17.19 14.49
N ASP A 78 20.76 17.25 15.61
CA ASP A 78 21.92 18.12 15.78
C ASP A 78 23.05 17.74 14.78
N LEU A 79 23.11 16.48 14.34
CA LEU A 79 24.03 15.97 13.31
C LEU A 79 23.50 16.14 11.87
N GLY A 80 22.29 16.63 11.69
CA GLY A 80 21.67 16.88 10.39
C GLY A 80 20.99 15.67 9.78
N ILE A 81 20.57 14.68 10.59
CA ILE A 81 19.72 13.56 10.14
C ILE A 81 18.26 13.91 10.42
N GLU A 82 17.45 13.99 9.37
CA GLU A 82 15.99 14.17 9.47
C GLU A 82 15.28 13.01 8.79
N VAL A 83 14.11 12.64 9.33
CA VAL A 83 13.31 11.52 8.83
C VAL A 83 11.90 11.99 8.50
N ILE A 84 11.46 11.67 7.29
CA ILE A 84 10.08 11.77 6.86
C ILE A 84 9.52 10.35 6.94
N TYR A 85 8.59 10.14 7.88
CA TYR A 85 7.96 8.84 8.11
C TYR A 85 6.80 8.61 7.16
N GLN A 86 6.41 7.36 6.99
CA GLN A 86 5.24 6.95 6.20
C GLN A 86 3.93 7.61 6.68
N GLU A 87 3.77 7.75 8.01
CA GLU A 87 2.67 8.51 8.60
C GLU A 87 3.13 9.95 8.92
N PHE A 88 2.32 10.95 8.56
CA PHE A 88 2.67 12.35 8.78
C PHE A 88 2.86 12.68 10.26
N THR A 89 3.96 13.38 10.57
CA THR A 89 4.28 13.84 11.92
C THR A 89 3.84 15.29 12.17
N LEU A 90 3.00 15.83 11.29
CA LEU A 90 2.49 17.20 11.36
C LEU A 90 1.41 17.35 12.43
N VAL A 91 1.34 18.53 13.03
CA VAL A 91 0.27 18.89 13.94
C VAL A 91 -0.92 19.43 13.12
N PRO A 92 -2.06 18.69 13.04
CA PRO A 92 -3.10 18.98 12.05
C PRO A 92 -3.78 20.34 12.21
N GLY A 93 -3.84 20.86 13.46
CA GLY A 93 -4.59 22.07 13.82
C GLY A 93 -3.86 23.38 13.60
N ILE A 94 -2.56 23.36 13.33
CA ILE A 94 -1.75 24.58 13.12
C ILE A 94 -1.37 24.73 11.64
N SER A 95 -0.91 25.92 11.27
CA SER A 95 -0.56 26.28 9.89
C SER A 95 0.67 25.49 9.37
N ALA A 96 0.87 25.50 8.03
CA ALA A 96 2.07 24.95 7.44
C ALA A 96 3.34 25.64 7.95
N ALA A 97 3.34 26.97 8.03
CA ALA A 97 4.47 27.74 8.55
C ALA A 97 4.83 27.37 9.99
N GLU A 98 3.83 27.20 10.86
CA GLU A 98 4.03 26.77 12.25
C GLU A 98 4.59 25.33 12.32
N ASN A 99 4.11 24.42 11.46
CA ASN A 99 4.63 23.05 11.38
C ASN A 99 6.10 23.00 10.92
N VAL A 100 6.46 23.80 9.90
CA VAL A 100 7.85 23.89 9.39
C VAL A 100 8.82 24.28 10.50
N PHE A 101 8.47 25.28 11.31
CA PHE A 101 9.32 25.78 12.39
C PHE A 101 8.96 25.26 13.78
N LEU A 102 8.22 24.15 13.85
CA LEU A 102 7.85 23.54 15.13
C LEU A 102 9.11 23.04 15.86
N GLY A 103 9.32 23.53 17.08
CA GLY A 103 10.49 23.22 17.91
C GLY A 103 11.72 24.08 17.62
N ASP A 104 11.64 25.08 16.74
CA ASP A 104 12.68 26.09 16.63
C ASP A 104 12.80 26.86 17.94
N LYS A 105 14.05 27.02 18.42
CA LYS A 105 14.33 27.80 19.61
C LYS A 105 14.06 29.28 19.32
N THR A 106 12.89 29.77 19.72
CA THR A 106 12.67 31.20 19.84
C THR A 106 13.56 31.75 20.98
N LYS A 107 14.08 32.96 20.85
CA LYS A 107 14.82 33.62 21.94
C LYS A 107 13.98 33.57 23.22
N PRO A 108 14.58 33.27 24.40
CA PRO A 108 13.82 33.26 25.65
C PRO A 108 13.09 34.59 25.84
N GLY A 109 11.78 34.54 26.09
CA GLY A 109 10.93 35.72 26.28
C GLY A 109 10.39 36.40 25.02
N ALA A 110 10.69 35.90 23.82
CA ALA A 110 10.16 36.46 22.59
C ALA A 110 8.78 35.83 22.25
N PHE A 111 7.81 36.68 21.97
CA PHE A 111 6.57 36.25 21.32
C PHE A 111 6.92 35.65 19.96
N CYS A 112 6.25 34.57 19.61
CA CYS A 112 6.41 33.94 18.30
C CYS A 112 5.90 34.90 17.21
N ASP A 113 6.79 35.40 16.36
CA ASP A 113 6.39 36.22 15.22
C ASP A 113 5.87 35.33 14.11
N ILE A 114 4.55 35.24 14.00
CA ILE A 114 3.84 34.41 13.00
C ILE A 114 4.18 34.91 11.59
N LYS A 115 4.26 36.23 11.37
CA LYS A 115 4.56 36.82 10.06
C LYS A 115 5.98 36.49 9.60
N ASP A 116 6.97 36.51 10.51
CA ASP A 116 8.33 36.08 10.18
C ASP A 116 8.38 34.62 9.79
N ARG A 117 7.67 33.75 10.53
CA ARG A 117 7.59 32.33 10.19
C ARG A 117 6.92 32.09 8.83
N GLU A 118 5.84 32.79 8.56
CA GLU A 118 5.14 32.70 7.26
C GLU A 118 6.05 33.16 6.11
N ALA A 119 6.76 34.28 6.28
CA ALA A 119 7.69 34.78 5.26
C ALA A 119 8.85 33.83 5.00
N ARG A 120 9.42 33.24 6.06
CA ARG A 120 10.50 32.23 5.95
C ARG A 120 10.00 30.93 5.34
N ALA A 121 8.82 30.45 5.74
CA ALA A 121 8.20 29.26 5.16
C ALA A 121 7.91 29.45 3.67
N LYS A 122 7.33 30.61 3.30
CA LYS A 122 7.07 30.93 1.89
C LYS A 122 8.35 30.88 1.06
N LYS A 123 9.45 31.46 1.56
CA LYS A 123 10.75 31.41 0.88
C LYS A 123 11.20 29.94 0.63
N ILE A 124 11.03 29.04 1.61
CA ILE A 124 11.40 27.63 1.44
C ILE A 124 10.55 26.98 0.34
N PHE A 125 9.23 27.23 0.31
CA PHE A 125 8.34 26.69 -0.73
C PHE A 125 8.64 27.30 -2.10
N ASP A 126 8.94 28.60 -2.17
CA ASP A 126 9.38 29.25 -3.41
C ASP A 126 10.69 28.63 -3.94
N ASP A 127 11.66 28.37 -3.04
CA ASP A 127 12.94 27.69 -3.39
C ASP A 127 12.72 26.22 -3.84
N LEU A 128 11.65 25.57 -3.41
CA LEU A 128 11.21 24.24 -3.86
C LEU A 128 10.31 24.30 -5.09
N ARG A 129 9.95 25.50 -5.57
CA ARG A 129 9.06 25.77 -6.70
C ARG A 129 7.70 25.12 -6.53
N VAL A 130 7.12 25.25 -5.35
CA VAL A 130 5.75 24.79 -5.02
C VAL A 130 4.95 25.92 -4.42
N ASP A 131 3.69 26.01 -4.85
CA ASP A 131 2.75 27.03 -4.34
C ASP A 131 1.92 26.43 -3.22
N ILE A 132 2.17 26.90 -2.00
CA ILE A 132 1.44 26.49 -0.77
C ILE A 132 1.05 27.71 0.02
N ASP A 133 -0.22 27.79 0.39
CA ASP A 133 -0.68 28.76 1.37
C ASP A 133 -0.16 28.39 2.76
N VAL A 134 0.93 29.06 3.17
CA VAL A 134 1.66 28.79 4.41
C VAL A 134 0.87 29.07 5.68
N SER A 135 -0.18 29.90 5.60
CA SER A 135 -1.06 30.27 6.72
C SER A 135 -2.14 29.23 7.01
N ARG A 136 -2.38 28.32 6.06
CA ARG A 136 -3.48 27.36 6.10
C ARG A 136 -3.18 26.19 7.05
N PRO A 137 -4.16 25.74 7.88
CA PRO A 137 -4.01 24.56 8.73
C PRO A 137 -3.77 23.28 7.92
N VAL A 138 -2.79 22.49 8.35
CA VAL A 138 -2.36 21.29 7.59
C VAL A 138 -3.47 20.26 7.39
N LYS A 139 -4.40 20.11 8.34
CA LYS A 139 -5.56 19.20 8.22
C LYS A 139 -6.47 19.49 7.02
N THR A 140 -6.38 20.69 6.42
CA THR A 140 -7.18 21.11 5.27
C THR A 140 -6.43 20.93 3.94
N MET A 141 -5.20 20.45 3.99
CA MET A 141 -4.34 20.26 2.83
C MET A 141 -4.46 18.84 2.27
N SER A 142 -4.21 18.68 0.97
CA SER A 142 -4.08 17.36 0.36
C SER A 142 -2.88 16.60 0.94
N PRO A 143 -2.86 15.26 0.87
CA PRO A 143 -1.71 14.46 1.29
C PRO A 143 -0.39 14.90 0.64
N ALA A 144 -0.43 15.29 -0.64
CA ALA A 144 0.74 15.82 -1.34
C ALA A 144 1.27 17.12 -0.72
N HIS A 145 0.38 18.07 -0.41
CA HIS A 145 0.78 19.30 0.27
C HIS A 145 1.32 19.02 1.67
N GLN A 146 0.74 18.08 2.41
CA GLN A 146 1.25 17.64 3.70
C GLN A 146 2.67 17.07 3.58
N GLN A 147 2.93 16.25 2.56
CA GLN A 147 4.27 15.71 2.26
C GLN A 147 5.28 16.83 1.99
N LEU A 148 4.88 17.85 1.23
CA LEU A 148 5.74 19.01 0.95
C LEU A 148 6.03 19.84 2.23
N VAL A 149 5.10 19.91 3.16
CA VAL A 149 5.32 20.55 4.48
C VAL A 149 6.35 19.76 5.31
N GLU A 150 6.32 18.41 5.30
CA GLU A 150 7.36 17.60 5.97
C GLU A 150 8.74 17.83 5.35
N ILE A 151 8.82 17.91 4.01
CA ILE A 151 10.09 18.20 3.31
C ILE A 151 10.59 19.60 3.68
N ALA A 152 9.71 20.62 3.64
CA ALA A 152 10.07 21.99 4.00
C ALA A 152 10.58 22.08 5.45
N LYS A 153 9.97 21.32 6.38
CA LYS A 153 10.38 21.20 7.77
C LYS A 153 11.79 20.60 7.89
N ALA A 154 12.11 19.56 7.13
CA ALA A 154 13.43 18.96 7.10
C ALA A 154 14.48 19.95 6.52
N VAL A 155 14.19 20.58 5.39
CA VAL A 155 15.07 21.53 4.71
C VAL A 155 15.34 22.76 5.58
N SER A 156 14.36 23.23 6.37
CA SER A 156 14.53 24.40 7.27
C SER A 156 15.64 24.22 8.31
N ARG A 157 16.13 23.00 8.53
CA ARG A 157 17.07 22.60 9.58
C ARG A 157 18.47 22.26 9.08
N ASN A 158 18.87 22.69 7.87
CA ASN A 158 20.17 22.35 7.26
C ASN A 158 20.45 20.85 7.26
N VAL A 159 19.50 20.06 6.76
CA VAL A 159 19.62 18.61 6.68
C VAL A 159 20.83 18.19 5.83
N LYS A 160 21.62 17.23 6.34
CA LYS A 160 22.71 16.56 5.60
C LYS A 160 22.27 15.21 5.05
N ILE A 161 21.50 14.47 5.85
CA ILE A 161 20.94 13.17 5.48
C ILE A 161 19.43 13.24 5.69
N LEU A 162 18.69 13.11 4.59
CA LEU A 162 17.23 13.03 4.59
C LEU A 162 16.79 11.58 4.34
N ILE A 163 16.15 10.99 5.33
CA ILE A 163 15.57 9.65 5.21
C ILE A 163 14.08 9.80 4.87
N MET A 164 13.62 9.16 3.81
CA MET A 164 12.24 9.21 3.34
C MET A 164 11.65 7.80 3.33
N ASP A 165 10.69 7.53 4.22
CA ASP A 165 10.06 6.22 4.37
C ASP A 165 8.73 6.19 3.60
N GLU A 166 8.71 5.53 2.43
CA GLU A 166 7.56 5.41 1.50
C GLU A 166 6.86 6.75 1.18
N PRO A 167 7.61 7.79 0.76
CA PRO A 167 7.05 9.13 0.64
C PRO A 167 6.03 9.29 -0.50
N THR A 168 5.93 8.33 -1.40
CA THR A 168 5.06 8.32 -2.59
C THR A 168 3.73 7.60 -2.37
N ALA A 169 3.58 6.88 -1.25
CA ALA A 169 2.40 6.04 -0.99
C ALA A 169 1.04 6.77 -1.11
N PRO A 170 0.88 8.01 -0.62
CA PRO A 170 -0.38 8.76 -0.69
C PRO A 170 -0.51 9.64 -1.94
N LEU A 171 0.44 9.57 -2.91
CA LEU A 171 0.57 10.53 -4.00
C LEU A 171 0.03 9.99 -5.33
N THR A 172 -0.54 10.89 -6.13
CA THR A 172 -0.85 10.65 -7.55
C THR A 172 0.44 10.66 -8.41
N VAL A 173 0.37 10.18 -9.65
CA VAL A 173 1.52 10.11 -10.57
C VAL A 173 2.18 11.48 -10.76
N SER A 174 1.40 12.53 -11.01
CA SER A 174 1.91 13.90 -11.19
C SER A 174 2.55 14.49 -9.92
N GLU A 175 2.04 14.11 -8.75
CA GLU A 175 2.60 14.50 -7.46
C GLU A 175 3.92 13.77 -7.16
N VAL A 176 4.05 12.52 -7.58
CA VAL A 176 5.30 11.75 -7.51
C VAL A 176 6.39 12.41 -8.38
N GLU A 177 6.08 12.82 -9.59
CA GLU A 177 7.03 13.55 -10.46
C GLU A 177 7.53 14.84 -9.80
N THR A 178 6.61 15.59 -9.16
CA THR A 178 6.96 16.80 -8.39
C THR A 178 7.89 16.45 -7.22
N LEU A 179 7.60 15.40 -6.47
CA LEU A 179 8.46 14.93 -5.39
C LEU A 179 9.85 14.55 -5.91
N PHE A 180 9.94 13.80 -7.00
CA PHE A 180 11.22 13.37 -7.59
C PHE A 180 12.06 14.55 -8.06
N ARG A 181 11.44 15.57 -8.65
CA ARG A 181 12.11 16.83 -8.98
C ARG A 181 12.74 17.47 -7.73
N ILE A 182 11.99 17.57 -6.65
CA ILE A 182 12.47 18.14 -5.37
C ILE A 182 13.62 17.31 -4.80
N VAL A 183 13.51 15.98 -4.80
CA VAL A 183 14.57 15.08 -4.32
C VAL A 183 15.85 15.26 -5.13
N ARG A 184 15.78 15.38 -6.46
CA ARG A 184 16.94 15.66 -7.33
C ARG A 184 17.54 17.03 -7.06
N GLU A 185 16.73 18.05 -6.81
CA GLU A 185 17.20 19.39 -6.45
C GLU A 185 17.91 19.41 -5.07
N LEU A 186 17.41 18.67 -4.08
CA LEU A 186 18.05 18.51 -2.78
C LEU A 186 19.41 17.79 -2.90
N LYS A 187 19.47 16.71 -3.68
CA LYS A 187 20.74 16.04 -4.02
C LYS A 187 21.74 17.00 -4.66
N ALA A 188 21.30 17.81 -5.64
CA ALA A 188 22.14 18.79 -6.30
C ALA A 188 22.69 19.88 -5.34
N LYS A 189 21.99 20.14 -4.23
CA LYS A 189 22.42 21.02 -3.13
C LYS A 189 23.33 20.29 -2.11
N GLY A 190 23.70 19.02 -2.36
CA GLY A 190 24.60 18.24 -1.52
C GLY A 190 23.92 17.48 -0.39
N VAL A 191 22.58 17.39 -0.36
CA VAL A 191 21.87 16.57 0.62
C VAL A 191 21.97 15.10 0.21
N THR A 192 22.38 14.25 1.14
CA THR A 192 22.34 12.79 0.97
C THR A 192 20.95 12.29 1.30
N ILE A 193 20.40 11.39 0.46
CA ILE A 193 19.02 10.94 0.62
C ILE A 193 19.01 9.43 0.78
N ILE A 194 18.37 8.93 1.84
CA ILE A 194 18.04 7.51 1.98
C ILE A 194 16.56 7.36 1.62
N PHE A 195 16.28 6.71 0.49
CA PHE A 195 14.95 6.61 -0.08
C PHE A 195 14.42 5.18 0.07
N ILE A 196 13.29 5.01 0.77
CA ILE A 196 12.66 3.71 0.96
C ILE A 196 11.38 3.69 0.16
N SER A 197 11.29 2.73 -0.74
CA SER A 197 10.08 2.44 -1.51
C SER A 197 9.97 0.94 -1.74
N HIS A 198 8.75 0.47 -1.89
CA HIS A 198 8.46 -0.89 -2.37
C HIS A 198 8.17 -0.92 -3.88
N ARG A 199 8.16 0.23 -4.54
CA ARG A 199 7.96 0.37 -5.99
C ARG A 199 9.31 0.41 -6.69
N LEU A 200 9.62 -0.64 -7.43
CA LEU A 200 10.93 -0.78 -8.09
C LEU A 200 11.17 0.31 -9.14
N GLU A 201 10.11 0.72 -9.85
CA GLU A 201 10.17 1.78 -10.86
C GLU A 201 10.74 3.08 -10.29
N GLU A 202 10.31 3.46 -9.08
CA GLU A 202 10.78 4.66 -8.38
C GLU A 202 12.28 4.59 -8.07
N LEU A 203 12.77 3.39 -7.73
CA LEU A 203 14.19 3.18 -7.43
C LEU A 203 15.05 3.29 -8.69
N PHE A 204 14.62 2.66 -9.78
CA PHE A 204 15.34 2.74 -11.06
C PHE A 204 15.35 4.16 -11.64
N GLU A 205 14.34 4.97 -11.33
CA GLU A 205 14.28 6.36 -11.80
C GLU A 205 15.14 7.31 -10.95
N LEU A 206 15.24 7.06 -9.63
CA LEU A 206 15.73 8.07 -8.71
C LEU A 206 17.07 7.73 -8.06
N ALA A 207 17.33 6.45 -7.74
CA ALA A 207 18.46 6.04 -6.91
C ALA A 207 19.78 5.93 -7.68
N ASP A 208 20.90 6.15 -6.99
CA ASP A 208 22.24 5.87 -7.48
C ASP A 208 22.66 4.45 -7.11
N ARG A 209 22.45 4.07 -5.84
CA ARG A 209 22.77 2.75 -5.29
C ARG A 209 21.59 2.21 -4.50
N VAL A 210 21.53 0.90 -4.36
CA VAL A 210 20.47 0.21 -3.63
C VAL A 210 21.05 -0.81 -2.68
N THR A 211 20.65 -0.73 -1.40
CA THR A 211 20.91 -1.77 -0.40
C THR A 211 19.65 -2.61 -0.21
N VAL A 212 19.82 -3.91 -0.30
CA VAL A 212 18.74 -4.89 -0.11
C VAL A 212 18.84 -5.49 1.29
N MET A 213 17.74 -5.48 2.01
CA MET A 213 17.55 -6.19 3.29
C MET A 213 16.52 -7.30 3.14
N ARG A 214 16.75 -8.42 3.82
CA ARG A 214 15.81 -9.54 3.87
C ARG A 214 15.87 -10.23 5.22
N ASP A 215 14.72 -10.47 5.85
CA ASP A 215 14.59 -11.18 7.15
C ASP A 215 15.50 -10.58 8.24
N GLY A 216 15.62 -9.26 8.28
CA GLY A 216 16.48 -8.55 9.21
C GLY A 216 17.97 -8.52 8.85
N CYS A 217 18.40 -9.16 7.77
CA CYS A 217 19.79 -9.27 7.36
C CYS A 217 20.10 -8.38 6.15
N TYR A 218 21.37 -7.99 6.03
CA TYR A 218 21.93 -7.37 4.83
C TYR A 218 22.14 -8.44 3.74
N VAL A 219 21.68 -8.18 2.52
CA VAL A 219 21.86 -9.07 1.37
C VAL A 219 22.96 -8.57 0.44
N GLY A 220 22.97 -7.29 0.14
CA GLY A 220 23.95 -6.68 -0.74
C GLY A 220 23.65 -5.22 -1.04
N THR A 221 24.64 -4.50 -1.56
CA THR A 221 24.52 -3.15 -2.10
C THR A 221 25.02 -3.14 -3.54
N GLU A 222 24.21 -2.63 -4.46
CA GLU A 222 24.49 -2.58 -5.88
C GLU A 222 24.32 -1.14 -6.42
N ASN A 223 25.01 -0.81 -7.51
CA ASN A 223 24.67 0.41 -8.27
C ASN A 223 23.41 0.14 -9.06
N ILE A 224 22.51 1.11 -9.10
CA ILE A 224 21.24 0.92 -9.81
C ILE A 224 21.42 0.72 -11.32
N LYS A 225 22.52 1.26 -11.89
CA LYS A 225 22.85 1.12 -13.31
C LYS A 225 23.38 -0.27 -13.69
N ASP A 226 23.86 -1.03 -12.69
CA ASP A 226 24.52 -2.33 -12.88
C ASP A 226 23.60 -3.51 -12.52
N ILE A 227 22.37 -3.22 -12.06
CA ILE A 227 21.39 -4.23 -11.66
C ILE A 227 20.12 -4.11 -12.48
N ASP A 228 19.56 -5.24 -12.88
CA ASP A 228 18.23 -5.31 -13.48
C ASP A 228 17.12 -5.59 -12.46
N ARG A 229 15.89 -5.41 -12.88
CA ARG A 229 14.70 -5.63 -12.04
C ARG A 229 14.63 -7.06 -11.50
N GLN A 230 14.95 -8.05 -12.31
CA GLN A 230 14.87 -9.47 -11.95
C GLN A 230 15.88 -9.84 -10.87
N LYS A 231 17.13 -9.37 -11.02
CA LYS A 231 18.18 -9.58 -10.00
C LYS A 231 17.79 -8.92 -8.68
N LEU A 232 17.23 -7.70 -8.73
CA LEU A 232 16.79 -6.98 -7.54
C LEU A 232 15.67 -7.73 -6.80
N ILE A 233 14.66 -8.22 -7.53
CA ILE A 233 13.59 -9.05 -6.98
C ILE A 233 14.15 -10.33 -6.36
N THR A 234 15.10 -10.99 -7.03
CA THR A 234 15.75 -12.19 -6.51
C THR A 234 16.50 -11.94 -5.20
N MET A 235 17.22 -10.81 -5.09
CA MET A 235 17.88 -10.41 -3.86
C MET A 235 16.88 -10.17 -2.72
N MET A 236 15.76 -9.52 -3.00
CA MET A 236 14.70 -9.23 -2.01
C MET A 236 14.03 -10.51 -1.51
N ALA A 237 13.62 -11.38 -2.42
CA ALA A 237 12.81 -12.56 -2.11
C ALA A 237 13.64 -13.81 -1.76
N GLY A 238 14.95 -13.81 -2.09
CA GLY A 238 15.86 -14.95 -1.84
C GLY A 238 15.67 -16.16 -2.73
N ARG A 239 14.82 -16.05 -3.72
CA ARG A 239 14.55 -17.08 -4.76
C ARG A 239 14.22 -16.36 -6.06
N GLU A 240 14.51 -16.98 -7.19
CA GLU A 240 13.99 -16.48 -8.47
C GLU A 240 12.45 -16.47 -8.42
N LEU A 241 11.90 -15.33 -8.13
CA LEU A 241 10.50 -15.08 -8.40
C LEU A 241 10.43 -14.70 -9.88
N LYS A 242 10.17 -15.68 -10.73
CA LYS A 242 9.60 -15.34 -12.04
C LYS A 242 8.32 -14.58 -11.73
N GLU A 243 8.18 -13.35 -12.20
CA GLU A 243 6.90 -12.66 -12.29
C GLU A 243 6.01 -13.44 -13.28
N SER A 244 5.69 -14.67 -12.93
CA SER A 244 4.75 -15.47 -13.70
C SER A 244 3.47 -15.48 -12.90
N TYR A 245 2.48 -14.76 -13.41
CA TYR A 245 1.12 -14.97 -12.96
C TYR A 245 0.79 -16.45 -13.14
N PRO A 246 0.22 -17.13 -12.13
CA PRO A 246 -0.01 -18.56 -12.22
C PRO A 246 -0.91 -18.85 -13.43
N SER A 247 -0.49 -19.82 -14.25
CA SER A 247 -1.27 -20.24 -15.41
C SER A 247 -2.62 -20.78 -14.95
N ARG A 248 -3.66 -20.43 -15.69
CA ARG A 248 -5.02 -20.79 -15.34
C ARG A 248 -5.53 -21.92 -16.19
N THR A 249 -6.23 -22.84 -15.55
CA THR A 249 -6.85 -24.01 -16.18
C THR A 249 -8.37 -24.07 -16.01
N SER A 250 -8.97 -23.06 -15.32
CA SER A 250 -10.41 -23.05 -15.09
C SER A 250 -11.18 -22.75 -16.38
N GLN A 251 -12.30 -23.47 -16.58
CA GLN A 251 -13.25 -23.15 -17.64
C GLN A 251 -14.25 -22.12 -17.11
N ILE A 252 -14.54 -21.10 -17.93
CA ILE A 252 -15.57 -20.12 -17.62
C ILE A 252 -16.94 -20.82 -17.74
N GLY A 253 -17.73 -20.76 -16.67
CA GLY A 253 -19.01 -21.43 -16.53
C GLY A 253 -20.22 -20.52 -16.76
N GLU A 254 -21.31 -20.80 -16.05
CA GLU A 254 -22.56 -20.07 -16.14
C GLU A 254 -22.48 -18.67 -15.53
N GLU A 255 -23.47 -17.81 -15.84
CA GLU A 255 -23.62 -16.47 -15.26
C GLU A 255 -23.77 -16.55 -13.73
N ALA A 256 -22.89 -15.87 -13.01
CA ALA A 256 -22.96 -15.75 -11.56
C ALA A 256 -23.54 -14.41 -11.12
N LEU A 257 -23.14 -13.32 -11.78
CA LEU A 257 -23.59 -11.96 -11.51
C LEU A 257 -23.87 -11.24 -12.82
N ARG A 258 -25.00 -10.55 -12.90
CA ARG A 258 -25.29 -9.62 -13.98
C ARG A 258 -25.78 -8.30 -13.41
N VAL A 259 -25.19 -7.24 -13.90
CA VAL A 259 -25.49 -5.86 -13.55
C VAL A 259 -26.04 -5.17 -14.78
N GLU A 260 -27.22 -4.54 -14.66
CA GLU A 260 -27.88 -3.85 -15.76
C GLU A 260 -28.18 -2.40 -15.40
N HIS A 261 -27.63 -1.48 -16.17
CA HIS A 261 -27.87 -0.03 -16.08
C HIS A 261 -27.70 0.54 -14.67
N LEU A 262 -26.71 0.03 -13.92
CA LEU A 262 -26.48 0.41 -12.54
C LEU A 262 -25.96 1.83 -12.44
N THR A 263 -26.62 2.63 -11.60
CA THR A 263 -26.25 3.99 -11.25
C THR A 263 -26.23 4.13 -9.73
N GLY A 264 -25.20 4.76 -9.19
CA GLY A 264 -25.07 5.02 -7.76
C GLY A 264 -23.64 5.46 -7.38
N ASN A 265 -23.53 6.24 -6.34
CA ASN A 265 -22.27 6.75 -5.78
C ASN A 265 -21.32 7.40 -6.82
N GLY A 266 -21.88 8.10 -7.83
CA GLY A 266 -21.10 8.77 -8.88
C GLY A 266 -20.86 7.92 -10.14
N ASP A 267 -21.24 6.63 -10.12
CA ASP A 267 -21.20 5.79 -11.31
C ASP A 267 -22.53 5.88 -12.07
N HIS A 268 -22.47 5.76 -13.39
CA HIS A 268 -23.61 5.99 -14.28
C HIS A 268 -23.75 4.93 -15.35
N ASP A 269 -24.93 4.26 -15.40
CA ASP A 269 -25.36 3.37 -16.47
C ASP A 269 -24.38 2.22 -16.78
N ILE A 270 -23.83 1.58 -15.74
CA ILE A 270 -22.85 0.50 -15.89
C ILE A 270 -23.57 -0.84 -16.03
N SER A 271 -23.22 -1.58 -17.07
CA SER A 271 -23.74 -2.92 -17.35
C SER A 271 -22.61 -3.90 -17.66
N PHE A 272 -22.63 -5.07 -17.01
CA PHE A 272 -21.69 -6.16 -17.25
C PHE A 272 -22.21 -7.50 -16.71
N THR A 273 -21.54 -8.58 -17.14
CA THR A 273 -21.82 -9.95 -16.67
C THR A 273 -20.52 -10.58 -16.17
N LEU A 274 -20.59 -11.31 -15.06
CA LEU A 274 -19.51 -12.09 -14.49
C LEU A 274 -19.92 -13.56 -14.43
N HIS A 275 -19.02 -14.45 -14.83
CA HIS A 275 -19.28 -15.89 -14.91
C HIS A 275 -18.54 -16.66 -13.79
N ARG A 276 -19.06 -17.86 -13.48
CA ARG A 276 -18.37 -18.79 -12.58
C ARG A 276 -17.01 -19.18 -13.14
N GLY A 277 -16.02 -19.26 -12.26
CA GLY A 277 -14.65 -19.59 -12.66
C GLY A 277 -13.93 -18.44 -13.40
N GLU A 278 -14.49 -17.27 -13.55
CA GLU A 278 -13.91 -16.10 -14.20
C GLU A 278 -13.24 -15.15 -13.19
N ILE A 279 -12.13 -14.52 -13.59
CA ILE A 279 -11.60 -13.29 -12.95
C ILE A 279 -11.84 -12.13 -13.92
N LEU A 280 -12.80 -11.28 -13.59
CA LEU A 280 -13.12 -10.06 -14.34
C LEU A 280 -12.37 -8.87 -13.73
N GLY A 281 -11.42 -8.31 -14.48
CA GLY A 281 -10.63 -7.15 -14.10
C GLY A 281 -11.37 -5.83 -14.30
N PHE A 282 -11.18 -4.89 -13.40
CA PHE A 282 -11.65 -3.51 -13.55
C PHE A 282 -10.45 -2.55 -13.56
N ALA A 283 -10.19 -1.93 -14.70
CA ALA A 283 -9.15 -0.93 -14.92
C ALA A 283 -9.72 0.49 -14.88
N GLY A 284 -8.92 1.45 -14.44
CA GLY A 284 -9.27 2.87 -14.40
C GLY A 284 -8.25 3.65 -13.60
N LEU A 285 -8.21 4.96 -13.76
CA LEU A 285 -7.36 5.83 -12.95
C LEU A 285 -7.90 5.94 -11.51
N VAL A 286 -7.07 6.44 -10.62
CA VAL A 286 -7.50 6.72 -9.23
C VAL A 286 -8.66 7.72 -9.25
N GLY A 287 -9.78 7.37 -8.60
CA GLY A 287 -11.00 8.18 -8.60
C GLY A 287 -11.90 7.98 -9.83
N ALA A 288 -11.66 6.94 -10.64
CA ALA A 288 -12.48 6.64 -11.82
C ALA A 288 -13.89 6.08 -11.51
N GLY A 289 -14.17 5.67 -10.25
CA GLY A 289 -15.45 5.08 -9.84
C GLY A 289 -15.41 3.58 -9.54
N ARG A 290 -14.27 2.90 -9.73
CA ARG A 290 -14.16 1.44 -9.59
C ARG A 290 -14.58 0.92 -8.21
N THR A 291 -14.03 1.48 -7.14
CA THR A 291 -14.35 1.12 -5.76
C THR A 291 -15.79 1.49 -5.42
N GLU A 292 -16.24 2.65 -5.87
CA GLU A 292 -17.60 3.16 -5.71
C GLU A 292 -18.64 2.17 -6.28
N LEU A 293 -18.42 1.71 -7.51
CA LEU A 293 -19.24 0.68 -8.16
C LEU A 293 -19.31 -0.62 -7.34
N MET A 294 -18.16 -1.11 -6.87
CA MET A 294 -18.12 -2.34 -6.08
C MET A 294 -18.86 -2.20 -4.75
N ARG A 295 -18.78 -1.03 -4.13
CA ARG A 295 -19.51 -0.70 -2.89
C ARG A 295 -21.02 -0.65 -3.11
N VAL A 296 -21.49 -0.14 -4.25
CA VAL A 296 -22.91 -0.15 -4.63
C VAL A 296 -23.38 -1.60 -4.83
N ILE A 297 -22.63 -2.44 -5.56
CA ILE A 297 -22.96 -3.85 -5.77
C ILE A 297 -23.02 -4.62 -4.44
N TYR A 298 -22.10 -4.31 -3.52
CA TYR A 298 -22.05 -4.94 -2.19
C TYR A 298 -23.10 -4.38 -1.21
N GLY A 299 -23.85 -3.34 -1.60
CA GLY A 299 -24.86 -2.70 -0.74
C GLY A 299 -24.27 -1.87 0.41
N ALA A 300 -23.02 -1.44 0.29
CA ALA A 300 -22.38 -0.49 1.20
C ALA A 300 -22.84 0.94 0.89
N ASP A 301 -23.11 1.22 -0.39
CA ASP A 301 -23.64 2.49 -0.87
C ASP A 301 -24.98 2.25 -1.59
N PRO A 302 -25.90 3.25 -1.64
CA PRO A 302 -27.23 3.08 -2.20
C PRO A 302 -27.22 2.92 -3.72
N ILE A 303 -28.11 2.08 -4.24
CA ILE A 303 -28.44 2.00 -5.67
C ILE A 303 -29.43 3.12 -5.97
N GLU A 304 -29.14 3.97 -6.95
CA GLU A 304 -30.03 5.03 -7.45
C GLU A 304 -30.94 4.48 -8.54
N SER A 305 -30.39 3.71 -9.49
CA SER A 305 -31.17 3.00 -10.54
C SER A 305 -30.41 1.78 -11.04
N GLY A 306 -31.08 0.92 -11.81
CA GLY A 306 -30.51 -0.30 -12.37
C GLY A 306 -30.91 -1.54 -11.60
N LYS A 307 -30.36 -2.69 -12.02
CA LYS A 307 -30.70 -4.01 -11.49
C LYS A 307 -29.48 -4.89 -11.32
N ILE A 308 -29.53 -5.73 -10.28
CA ILE A 308 -28.51 -6.73 -9.99
C ILE A 308 -29.18 -8.11 -10.00
N PHE A 309 -28.60 -9.05 -10.74
CA PHE A 309 -29.02 -10.44 -10.82
C PHE A 309 -27.91 -11.34 -10.27
N VAL A 310 -28.24 -12.20 -9.34
CA VAL A 310 -27.35 -13.22 -8.80
C VAL A 310 -27.88 -14.60 -9.18
N ASN A 311 -27.07 -15.40 -9.89
CA ASN A 311 -27.47 -16.70 -10.43
C ASN A 311 -28.79 -16.61 -11.23
N GLY A 312 -28.90 -15.61 -12.11
CA GLY A 312 -30.06 -15.37 -12.97
C GLY A 312 -31.32 -14.82 -12.28
N LYS A 313 -31.27 -14.54 -10.96
CA LYS A 313 -32.42 -14.01 -10.21
C LYS A 313 -32.18 -12.55 -9.84
N GLU A 314 -33.17 -11.70 -10.15
CA GLU A 314 -33.13 -10.28 -9.73
C GLU A 314 -33.08 -10.19 -8.20
N THR A 315 -32.16 -9.40 -7.67
CA THR A 315 -31.94 -9.23 -6.23
C THR A 315 -32.03 -7.77 -5.85
N ASN A 316 -32.55 -7.48 -4.66
CA ASN A 316 -32.61 -6.12 -4.12
C ASN A 316 -31.65 -6.01 -2.95
N ILE A 317 -30.41 -5.65 -3.27
CA ILE A 317 -29.33 -5.53 -2.31
C ILE A 317 -29.23 -4.06 -1.86
N ARG A 318 -29.57 -3.80 -0.60
CA ARG A 318 -29.52 -2.47 0.02
C ARG A 318 -28.57 -2.41 1.22
N THR A 319 -28.01 -3.52 1.63
CA THR A 319 -27.11 -3.63 2.78
C THR A 319 -26.08 -4.73 2.53
N CYS A 320 -24.89 -4.56 3.09
CA CYS A 320 -23.82 -5.58 3.05
C CYS A 320 -24.31 -6.96 3.56
N GLN A 321 -25.20 -6.97 4.56
CA GLN A 321 -25.75 -8.22 5.09
C GLN A 321 -26.63 -8.96 4.07
N GLN A 322 -27.33 -8.22 3.20
CA GLN A 322 -28.08 -8.83 2.10
C GLN A 322 -27.15 -9.37 1.02
N ALA A 323 -26.08 -8.63 0.66
CA ALA A 323 -25.06 -9.09 -0.28
C ALA A 323 -24.44 -10.43 0.20
N ILE A 324 -24.03 -10.51 1.47
CA ILE A 324 -23.49 -11.74 2.07
C ILE A 324 -24.49 -12.89 1.95
N ARG A 325 -25.79 -12.67 2.22
CA ARG A 325 -26.82 -13.71 2.08
C ARG A 325 -27.03 -14.19 0.64
N HIS A 326 -26.76 -13.33 -0.34
CA HIS A 326 -26.78 -13.70 -1.76
C HIS A 326 -25.44 -14.29 -2.23
N GLY A 327 -24.50 -14.54 -1.32
CA GLY A 327 -23.21 -15.13 -1.63
C GLY A 327 -22.20 -14.15 -2.25
N ILE A 328 -22.39 -12.84 -2.10
CA ILE A 328 -21.43 -11.83 -2.53
C ILE A 328 -20.53 -11.47 -1.36
N GLY A 329 -19.23 -11.63 -1.53
CA GLY A 329 -18.19 -11.22 -0.58
C GLY A 329 -17.39 -10.05 -1.10
N TYR A 330 -16.92 -9.19 -0.21
CA TYR A 330 -16.12 -8.02 -0.53
C TYR A 330 -14.87 -7.94 0.33
N ILE A 331 -13.73 -7.80 -0.32
CA ILE A 331 -12.43 -7.62 0.27
C ILE A 331 -11.99 -6.20 -0.07
N PRO A 332 -12.07 -5.25 0.87
CA PRO A 332 -11.86 -3.84 0.62
C PRO A 332 -10.38 -3.49 0.47
N GLU A 333 -10.10 -2.38 -0.24
CA GLU A 333 -8.79 -1.78 -0.39
C GLU A 333 -8.11 -1.49 0.96
N ASP A 334 -8.82 -0.80 1.87
CA ASP A 334 -8.32 -0.55 3.22
C ASP A 334 -8.74 -1.68 4.17
N ARG A 335 -7.86 -2.69 4.28
CA ARG A 335 -8.07 -3.82 5.18
C ARG A 335 -8.12 -3.43 6.66
N LYS A 336 -7.46 -2.32 7.05
CA LYS A 336 -7.39 -1.88 8.45
C LYS A 336 -8.66 -1.15 8.87
N ALA A 337 -9.20 -0.29 8.01
CA ALA A 337 -10.42 0.47 8.30
C ALA A 337 -11.69 -0.35 8.05
N HIS A 338 -11.71 -1.18 6.98
CA HIS A 338 -12.93 -1.82 6.51
C HIS A 338 -12.85 -3.35 6.42
N GLY A 339 -11.63 -3.92 6.38
CA GLY A 339 -11.43 -5.36 6.14
C GLY A 339 -11.50 -6.21 7.39
N ALA A 340 -10.83 -5.85 8.47
CA ALA A 340 -10.68 -6.65 9.67
C ALA A 340 -10.93 -5.87 10.96
N PHE A 341 -11.37 -6.55 11.99
CA PHE A 341 -11.44 -6.04 13.36
C PHE A 341 -10.08 -6.26 14.01
N LEU A 342 -9.16 -5.33 13.84
CA LEU A 342 -7.74 -5.48 14.17
C LEU A 342 -7.47 -5.89 15.62
N ARG A 343 -8.27 -5.39 16.58
CA ARG A 343 -8.14 -5.67 18.02
C ARG A 343 -8.76 -7.00 18.47
N MET A 344 -9.47 -7.67 17.55
CA MET A 344 -10.07 -8.96 17.82
C MET A 344 -9.15 -10.10 17.36
N SER A 345 -9.40 -11.32 17.83
CA SER A 345 -8.64 -12.51 17.47
C SER A 345 -8.82 -12.88 16.01
N ILE A 346 -7.87 -13.64 15.45
CA ILE A 346 -7.97 -14.23 14.11
C ILE A 346 -9.23 -15.07 14.01
N LYS A 347 -9.45 -15.96 14.98
CA LYS A 347 -10.62 -16.84 15.06
C LYS A 347 -11.91 -16.06 14.92
N TRP A 348 -12.09 -15.02 15.73
CA TRP A 348 -13.30 -14.21 15.69
C TRP A 348 -13.47 -13.50 14.34
N ASN A 349 -12.39 -12.96 13.78
CA ASN A 349 -12.45 -12.32 12.45
C ASN A 349 -12.90 -13.30 11.37
N VAL A 350 -12.39 -14.53 11.35
CA VAL A 350 -12.76 -15.53 10.33
C VAL A 350 -14.26 -15.81 10.33
N VAL A 351 -14.88 -15.94 11.51
CA VAL A 351 -16.28 -16.40 11.60
C VAL A 351 -17.33 -15.31 11.66
N VAL A 352 -16.96 -14.04 11.88
CA VAL A 352 -17.90 -12.95 12.18
C VAL A 352 -18.98 -12.75 11.09
N ASN A 353 -18.65 -12.99 9.84
CA ASN A 353 -19.62 -12.90 8.74
C ASN A 353 -20.59 -14.10 8.68
N ASN A 354 -20.29 -15.20 9.37
CA ASN A 354 -21.09 -16.43 9.41
C ASN A 354 -21.66 -16.74 10.79
N LEU A 355 -21.80 -15.76 11.68
CA LEU A 355 -22.28 -15.98 13.06
C LEU A 355 -23.62 -16.74 13.10
N ARG A 356 -24.52 -16.51 12.15
CA ARG A 356 -25.80 -17.24 12.08
C ARG A 356 -25.62 -18.72 11.80
N GLY A 357 -24.65 -19.08 10.97
CA GLY A 357 -24.37 -20.48 10.61
C GLY A 357 -23.73 -21.28 11.74
N ILE A 358 -23.06 -20.58 12.68
CA ILE A 358 -22.35 -21.19 13.79
C ILE A 358 -23.04 -20.98 15.15
N SER A 359 -24.23 -20.35 15.17
CA SER A 359 -24.94 -20.06 16.42
C SER A 359 -26.15 -20.99 16.61
N LYS A 360 -26.34 -21.43 17.85
CA LYS A 360 -27.53 -22.14 18.34
C LYS A 360 -28.30 -21.21 19.27
N GLY A 361 -29.32 -20.51 18.72
CA GLY A 361 -30.00 -19.45 19.46
C GLY A 361 -29.07 -18.27 19.73
N PRO A 362 -28.94 -17.78 20.99
CA PRO A 362 -28.06 -16.65 21.31
C PRO A 362 -26.60 -17.04 21.54
N PHE A 363 -26.24 -18.33 21.47
CA PHE A 363 -24.91 -18.84 21.78
C PHE A 363 -24.17 -19.29 20.53
N VAL A 364 -22.90 -18.92 20.41
CA VAL A 364 -21.97 -19.39 19.38
C VAL A 364 -21.50 -20.81 19.74
N ASP A 365 -21.46 -21.71 18.76
CA ASP A 365 -20.86 -23.03 18.93
C ASP A 365 -19.35 -22.93 18.82
N GLU A 366 -18.67 -22.84 19.97
CA GLU A 366 -17.20 -22.66 20.04
C GLU A 366 -16.42 -23.78 19.33
N LYS A 367 -16.95 -25.01 19.30
CA LYS A 367 -16.28 -26.11 18.60
C LYS A 367 -16.30 -25.90 17.09
N LEU A 368 -17.44 -25.43 16.58
CA LEU A 368 -17.59 -25.13 15.15
C LEU A 368 -16.80 -23.88 14.77
N GLU A 369 -16.78 -22.86 15.64
CA GLU A 369 -15.95 -21.67 15.47
C GLU A 369 -14.47 -22.03 15.34
N ASN A 370 -13.93 -22.83 16.29
CA ASN A 370 -12.52 -23.25 16.28
C ASN A 370 -12.21 -24.04 15.00
N ARG A 371 -13.05 -25.02 14.68
CA ARG A 371 -12.84 -25.86 13.48
C ARG A 371 -12.77 -25.03 12.18
N ILE A 372 -13.71 -24.11 12.00
CA ILE A 372 -13.71 -23.23 10.80
C ILE A 372 -12.45 -22.38 10.75
N ALA A 373 -12.04 -21.81 11.89
CA ALA A 373 -10.85 -20.97 11.94
C ALA A 373 -9.57 -21.79 11.67
N GLU A 374 -9.47 -23.00 12.20
CA GLU A 374 -8.37 -23.95 11.95
C GLU A 374 -8.31 -24.36 10.47
N ASP A 375 -9.47 -24.71 9.87
CA ASP A 375 -9.55 -25.08 8.46
C ASP A 375 -9.04 -23.94 7.53
N TYR A 376 -9.37 -22.69 7.83
CA TYR A 376 -8.93 -21.54 7.05
C TYR A 376 -7.48 -21.13 7.35
N GLU A 377 -6.99 -21.30 8.58
CA GLU A 377 -5.58 -21.10 8.94
C GLU A 377 -4.70 -22.03 8.10
N GLU A 378 -5.04 -23.34 8.07
CA GLU A 378 -4.33 -24.34 7.31
C GLU A 378 -4.43 -24.08 5.78
N LYS A 379 -5.67 -23.88 5.26
CA LYS A 379 -5.93 -23.66 3.83
C LYS A 379 -5.11 -22.48 3.29
N PHE A 380 -4.99 -21.39 4.06
CA PHE A 380 -4.32 -20.15 3.63
C PHE A 380 -2.92 -20.00 4.22
N GLN A 381 -2.47 -20.97 5.00
CA GLN A 381 -1.15 -20.93 5.66
C GLN A 381 -0.94 -19.58 6.40
N ILE A 382 -1.89 -19.21 7.26
CA ILE A 382 -1.81 -17.98 8.05
C ILE A 382 -0.73 -18.17 9.10
N LYS A 383 0.37 -17.41 9.00
CA LYS A 383 1.49 -17.52 9.94
C LYS A 383 1.13 -16.83 11.25
N THR A 384 0.78 -17.62 12.26
CA THR A 384 0.42 -17.15 13.60
C THR A 384 0.85 -18.18 14.66
N PRO A 385 1.23 -17.77 15.87
CA PRO A 385 1.47 -18.70 16.97
C PRO A 385 0.16 -19.25 17.57
N SER A 386 -0.98 -18.59 17.33
CA SER A 386 -2.28 -18.98 17.88
C SER A 386 -3.41 -18.22 17.18
N LEU A 387 -4.57 -18.87 17.00
CA LEU A 387 -5.79 -18.25 16.49
C LEU A 387 -6.39 -17.20 17.43
N GLU A 388 -6.00 -17.19 18.69
CA GLU A 388 -6.37 -16.16 19.67
C GLU A 388 -5.54 -14.86 19.51
N GLN A 389 -4.49 -14.86 18.68
CA GLN A 389 -3.69 -13.66 18.41
C GLN A 389 -4.56 -12.59 17.75
N ARG A 390 -4.35 -11.32 18.17
CA ARG A 390 -5.01 -10.17 17.54
C ARG A 390 -4.47 -9.95 16.15
N VAL A 391 -5.37 -9.60 15.22
CA VAL A 391 -5.02 -9.37 13.80
C VAL A 391 -4.04 -8.21 13.63
N GLU A 392 -4.07 -7.19 14.50
CA GLU A 392 -3.11 -6.07 14.48
C GLU A 392 -1.63 -6.49 14.58
N ASN A 393 -1.35 -7.65 15.17
CA ASN A 393 0.00 -8.18 15.36
C ASN A 393 0.50 -9.03 14.17
N LEU A 394 -0.30 -9.21 13.13
CA LEU A 394 0.07 -9.94 11.93
C LEU A 394 0.76 -9.02 10.89
N SER A 395 1.60 -9.61 10.05
CA SER A 395 2.08 -8.94 8.83
C SER A 395 0.94 -8.61 7.88
N GLY A 396 1.14 -7.62 6.99
CA GLY A 396 0.12 -7.19 6.03
C GLY A 396 -0.44 -8.33 5.18
N GLY A 397 0.42 -9.23 4.68
CA GLY A 397 0.00 -10.40 3.92
C GLY A 397 -0.88 -11.37 4.74
N ASN A 398 -0.53 -11.63 6.01
CA ASN A 398 -1.35 -12.47 6.89
C ASN A 398 -2.67 -11.80 7.29
N GLN A 399 -2.68 -10.46 7.50
CA GLN A 399 -3.94 -9.71 7.67
C GLN A 399 -4.86 -9.87 6.46
N GLN A 400 -4.33 -9.79 5.24
CA GLN A 400 -5.09 -9.98 4.01
C GLN A 400 -5.69 -11.39 3.93
N LYS A 401 -4.90 -12.42 4.27
CA LYS A 401 -5.38 -13.80 4.33
C LYS A 401 -6.53 -13.97 5.34
N VAL A 402 -6.49 -13.29 6.49
CA VAL A 402 -7.60 -13.28 7.46
C VAL A 402 -8.84 -12.62 6.87
N VAL A 403 -8.72 -11.51 6.13
CA VAL A 403 -9.86 -10.85 5.48
C VAL A 403 -10.48 -11.73 4.40
N ILE A 404 -9.65 -12.45 3.62
CA ILE A 404 -10.12 -13.42 2.64
C ILE A 404 -10.83 -14.59 3.33
N ALA A 405 -10.25 -15.14 4.40
CA ALA A 405 -10.85 -16.22 5.19
C ALA A 405 -12.24 -15.81 5.76
N LYS A 406 -12.34 -14.60 6.33
CA LYS A 406 -13.59 -14.00 6.81
C LYS A 406 -14.67 -13.98 5.71
N THR A 407 -14.28 -13.60 4.51
CA THR A 407 -15.20 -13.49 3.37
C THR A 407 -15.67 -14.85 2.90
N LEU A 408 -14.77 -15.83 2.80
CA LEU A 408 -15.07 -17.18 2.33
C LEU A 408 -15.81 -18.03 3.37
N ALA A 409 -15.55 -17.82 4.67
CA ALA A 409 -16.27 -18.50 5.75
C ALA A 409 -17.77 -18.17 5.78
N ALA A 410 -18.20 -17.11 5.11
CA ALA A 410 -19.59 -16.76 4.86
C ALA A 410 -20.21 -17.46 3.62
N ASN A 411 -19.53 -18.46 3.04
CA ASN A 411 -19.94 -19.17 1.82
C ASN A 411 -20.10 -18.26 0.60
N SER A 412 -19.22 -17.29 0.42
CA SER A 412 -19.26 -16.41 -0.75
C SER A 412 -18.93 -17.17 -2.02
N GLU A 413 -19.78 -17.00 -3.06
CA GLU A 413 -19.63 -17.57 -4.39
C GLU A 413 -19.10 -16.55 -5.40
N ILE A 414 -19.43 -15.27 -5.17
CA ILE A 414 -18.96 -14.10 -5.91
C ILE A 414 -18.05 -13.33 -4.97
N ILE A 415 -16.82 -13.05 -5.37
CA ILE A 415 -15.85 -12.41 -4.50
C ILE A 415 -15.28 -11.19 -5.20
N ILE A 416 -15.46 -10.02 -4.58
CA ILE A 416 -14.89 -8.76 -5.04
C ILE A 416 -13.58 -8.52 -4.29
N PHE A 417 -12.46 -8.48 -5.02
CA PHE A 417 -11.16 -8.09 -4.54
C PHE A 417 -10.86 -6.65 -4.97
N ASP A 418 -10.88 -5.73 -4.05
CA ASP A 418 -10.60 -4.33 -4.30
C ASP A 418 -9.17 -4.00 -3.86
N GLU A 419 -8.28 -3.74 -4.82
CA GLU A 419 -6.84 -3.52 -4.64
C GLU A 419 -6.18 -4.62 -3.75
N PRO A 420 -6.31 -5.93 -4.10
CA PRO A 420 -6.01 -7.03 -3.19
C PRO A 420 -4.55 -7.08 -2.73
N THR A 421 -3.64 -6.49 -3.48
CA THR A 421 -2.20 -6.55 -3.23
C THR A 421 -1.60 -5.22 -2.81
N ARG A 422 -2.42 -4.20 -2.58
CA ARG A 422 -1.96 -2.89 -2.13
C ARG A 422 -1.32 -2.96 -0.73
N GLY A 423 -0.09 -2.43 -0.62
CA GLY A 423 0.65 -2.44 0.64
C GLY A 423 1.04 -3.84 1.13
N ILE A 424 1.20 -4.79 0.21
CA ILE A 424 1.67 -6.15 0.46
C ILE A 424 3.03 -6.33 -0.24
N ASP A 425 3.92 -7.10 0.36
CA ASP A 425 5.22 -7.43 -0.23
C ASP A 425 5.10 -8.36 -1.45
N VAL A 426 6.17 -8.41 -2.27
CA VAL A 426 6.19 -9.16 -3.54
C VAL A 426 5.91 -10.66 -3.33
N GLY A 427 6.43 -11.24 -2.25
CA GLY A 427 6.22 -12.66 -1.93
C GLY A 427 4.76 -12.94 -1.59
N ALA A 428 4.15 -12.11 -0.76
CA ALA A 428 2.75 -12.24 -0.37
C ALA A 428 1.79 -11.92 -1.54
N LYS A 429 2.14 -11.02 -2.48
CA LYS A 429 1.37 -10.83 -3.72
C LYS A 429 1.20 -12.14 -4.49
N GLN A 430 2.27 -12.89 -4.68
CA GLN A 430 2.23 -14.17 -5.39
C GLN A 430 1.35 -15.22 -4.70
N GLU A 431 1.32 -15.21 -3.36
CA GLU A 431 0.42 -16.09 -2.61
C GLU A 431 -1.05 -15.71 -2.84
N ILE A 432 -1.38 -14.41 -2.88
CA ILE A 432 -2.73 -13.93 -3.18
C ILE A 432 -3.15 -14.29 -4.62
N TYR A 433 -2.27 -14.14 -5.61
CA TYR A 433 -2.56 -14.54 -7.01
C TYR A 433 -2.86 -16.03 -7.13
N LYS A 434 -2.05 -16.89 -6.47
CA LYS A 434 -2.30 -18.34 -6.43
C LYS A 434 -3.66 -18.64 -5.80
N LEU A 435 -3.98 -17.96 -4.70
CA LEU A 435 -5.25 -18.13 -4.01
C LEU A 435 -6.44 -17.71 -4.89
N MET A 436 -6.38 -16.56 -5.57
CA MET A 436 -7.42 -16.11 -6.49
C MET A 436 -7.63 -17.12 -7.63
N ASN A 437 -6.53 -17.62 -8.23
CA ASN A 437 -6.61 -18.65 -9.28
C ASN A 437 -7.19 -19.97 -8.77
N GLN A 438 -6.84 -20.38 -7.55
CA GLN A 438 -7.42 -21.56 -6.91
C GLN A 438 -8.91 -21.39 -6.71
N LEU A 439 -9.35 -20.26 -6.18
CA LEU A 439 -10.78 -19.96 -5.95
C LEU A 439 -11.57 -19.94 -7.27
N ALA A 440 -11.01 -19.33 -8.32
CA ALA A 440 -11.61 -19.37 -9.64
C ALA A 440 -11.66 -20.81 -10.19
N GLY A 441 -10.59 -21.60 -9.98
CA GLY A 441 -10.58 -23.04 -10.30
C GLY A 441 -11.61 -23.85 -9.53
N GLU A 442 -11.94 -23.47 -8.31
CA GLU A 442 -13.03 -24.03 -7.49
C GLU A 442 -14.45 -23.58 -7.99
N GLY A 443 -14.53 -22.77 -9.07
CA GLY A 443 -15.77 -22.27 -9.66
C GLY A 443 -16.31 -20.99 -9.02
N LYS A 444 -15.54 -20.31 -8.18
CA LYS A 444 -15.93 -18.97 -7.66
C LYS A 444 -15.83 -17.94 -8.77
N ALA A 445 -16.74 -16.97 -8.76
CA ALA A 445 -16.73 -15.83 -9.68
C ALA A 445 -15.99 -14.66 -9.01
N ILE A 446 -14.98 -14.10 -9.66
CA ILE A 446 -14.09 -13.10 -9.04
C ILE A 446 -14.14 -11.80 -9.82
N ILE A 447 -14.40 -10.72 -9.13
CA ILE A 447 -14.12 -9.35 -9.61
C ILE A 447 -12.79 -8.91 -8.99
N MET A 448 -11.90 -8.38 -9.81
CA MET A 448 -10.61 -7.84 -9.37
C MET A 448 -10.49 -6.38 -9.80
N VAL A 449 -10.50 -5.47 -8.85
CA VAL A 449 -10.17 -4.06 -9.06
C VAL A 449 -8.70 -3.88 -8.74
N SER A 450 -7.92 -3.33 -9.67
CA SER A 450 -6.52 -3.02 -9.42
C SER A 450 -6.07 -1.76 -10.19
N SER A 451 -5.18 -1.00 -9.58
CA SER A 451 -4.43 0.09 -10.20
C SER A 451 -3.10 -0.39 -10.81
N ASP A 452 -2.69 -1.63 -10.53
CA ASP A 452 -1.48 -2.26 -11.04
C ASP A 452 -1.79 -2.93 -12.40
N MET A 453 -1.41 -2.27 -13.52
CA MET A 453 -1.72 -2.76 -14.86
C MET A 453 -1.11 -4.15 -15.15
N PRO A 454 0.15 -4.46 -14.81
CA PRO A 454 0.70 -5.80 -14.91
C PRO A 454 -0.15 -6.86 -14.18
N GLU A 455 -0.68 -6.53 -13.00
CA GLU A 455 -1.56 -7.41 -12.24
C GLU A 455 -2.87 -7.71 -12.99
N LEU A 456 -3.52 -6.67 -13.52
CA LEU A 456 -4.75 -6.83 -14.32
C LEU A 456 -4.52 -7.71 -15.55
N LEU A 457 -3.45 -7.41 -16.33
CA LEU A 457 -3.11 -8.17 -17.53
C LEU A 457 -2.78 -9.63 -17.24
N GLY A 458 -2.08 -9.89 -16.11
CA GLY A 458 -1.65 -11.23 -15.72
C GLY A 458 -2.75 -12.10 -15.14
N MET A 459 -3.68 -11.50 -14.40
CA MET A 459 -4.67 -12.24 -13.61
C MET A 459 -6.06 -12.33 -14.26
N SER A 460 -6.44 -11.35 -15.09
CA SER A 460 -7.82 -11.26 -15.62
C SER A 460 -8.05 -12.14 -16.85
N ASP A 461 -9.30 -12.55 -17.07
CA ASP A 461 -9.78 -13.18 -18.30
C ASP A 461 -10.41 -12.17 -19.26
N ARG A 462 -11.10 -11.19 -18.68
CA ARG A 462 -11.62 -10.00 -19.35
C ARG A 462 -11.34 -8.79 -18.49
N ILE A 463 -11.24 -7.62 -19.11
CA ILE A 463 -11.04 -6.34 -18.40
C ILE A 463 -12.12 -5.37 -18.84
N ILE A 464 -12.76 -4.73 -17.87
CA ILE A 464 -13.64 -3.59 -18.04
C ILE A 464 -12.88 -2.34 -17.66
N THR A 465 -12.96 -1.31 -18.50
CA THR A 465 -12.36 0.00 -18.23
C THR A 465 -13.42 0.98 -17.74
N ILE A 466 -13.09 1.74 -16.70
CA ILE A 466 -13.96 2.76 -16.09
C ILE A 466 -13.24 4.10 -16.14
N TYR A 467 -13.96 5.11 -16.58
CA TYR A 467 -13.53 6.51 -16.56
C TYR A 467 -14.69 7.41 -16.11
N GLU A 468 -14.45 8.25 -15.11
CA GLU A 468 -15.45 9.18 -14.53
C GLU A 468 -16.82 8.52 -14.28
N GLY A 469 -16.81 7.35 -13.66
CA GLY A 469 -18.03 6.60 -13.31
C GLY A 469 -18.77 5.99 -14.49
N ARG A 470 -18.14 5.85 -15.66
CA ARG A 470 -18.73 5.25 -16.88
C ARG A 470 -17.85 4.13 -17.40
N LYS A 471 -18.49 3.09 -17.93
CA LYS A 471 -17.79 2.03 -18.66
C LYS A 471 -17.36 2.56 -20.03
N THR A 472 -16.05 2.53 -20.31
CA THR A 472 -15.44 2.99 -21.57
C THR A 472 -15.05 1.85 -22.50
N GLY A 473 -14.91 0.63 -21.98
CA GLY A 473 -14.60 -0.53 -22.82
C GLY A 473 -14.72 -1.84 -22.05
N GLU A 474 -14.74 -2.94 -22.83
CA GLU A 474 -14.67 -4.31 -22.32
C GLU A 474 -13.84 -5.13 -23.28
N LEU A 475 -12.72 -5.69 -22.78
CA LEU A 475 -11.71 -6.37 -23.57
C LEU A 475 -11.62 -7.86 -23.14
N ALA A 476 -11.58 -8.74 -24.12
CA ALA A 476 -11.21 -10.13 -23.93
C ALA A 476 -9.69 -10.27 -23.78
N LYS A 477 -9.20 -11.36 -23.22
CA LYS A 477 -7.77 -11.60 -22.96
C LYS A 477 -6.90 -11.50 -24.21
N SER A 478 -7.43 -11.84 -25.39
CA SER A 478 -6.73 -11.73 -26.68
C SER A 478 -6.55 -10.29 -27.16
N GLU A 479 -7.27 -9.34 -26.55
CA GLU A 479 -7.27 -7.91 -26.91
C GLU A 479 -6.47 -7.08 -25.89
N PHE A 480 -5.81 -7.71 -24.93
CA PHE A 480 -5.06 -7.02 -23.89
C PHE A 480 -3.83 -6.32 -24.46
N ASP A 481 -3.89 -5.00 -24.44
CA ASP A 481 -2.77 -4.10 -24.71
C ASP A 481 -2.75 -3.02 -23.64
N GLN A 482 -1.60 -2.82 -23.00
CA GLN A 482 -1.46 -1.89 -21.89
C GLN A 482 -1.81 -0.46 -22.28
N ASN A 483 -1.35 0.00 -23.46
CA ASN A 483 -1.56 1.36 -23.91
C ASN A 483 -3.03 1.59 -24.28
N TYR A 484 -3.66 0.60 -24.91
CA TYR A 484 -5.07 0.67 -25.27
C TYR A 484 -5.98 0.68 -24.03
N ILE A 485 -5.67 -0.14 -23.01
CA ILE A 485 -6.41 -0.13 -21.74
C ILE A 485 -6.25 1.20 -21.02
N LEU A 486 -5.04 1.78 -21.02
CA LEU A 486 -4.79 3.10 -20.42
C LEU A 486 -5.51 4.22 -21.19
N ASP A 487 -5.58 4.15 -22.52
CA ASP A 487 -6.32 5.10 -23.34
C ASP A 487 -7.81 5.09 -22.97
N LEU A 488 -8.45 3.91 -22.95
CA LEU A 488 -9.84 3.74 -22.52
C LEU A 488 -10.06 4.19 -21.07
N ALA A 489 -9.13 3.89 -20.16
CA ALA A 489 -9.18 4.29 -18.76
C ALA A 489 -8.97 5.81 -18.54
N SER A 490 -8.56 6.53 -19.60
CA SER A 490 -8.37 7.99 -19.64
C SER A 490 -9.46 8.72 -20.43
N GLY A 491 -10.51 8.02 -20.86
CA GLY A 491 -11.63 8.60 -21.60
C GLY A 491 -11.53 8.46 -23.12
N GLY A 492 -10.61 7.64 -23.62
CA GLY A 492 -10.57 7.25 -25.02
C GLY A 492 -11.81 6.44 -25.43
N GLU A 493 -12.16 6.46 -26.72
CA GLU A 493 -13.28 5.68 -27.26
C GLU A 493 -12.85 4.28 -27.70
N GLU A 494 -13.72 3.29 -27.54
CA GLU A 494 -13.49 1.92 -28.00
C GLU A 494 -13.34 1.89 -29.53
N HIS A 495 -12.13 1.64 -30.02
CA HIS A 495 -11.86 1.52 -31.46
C HIS A 495 -12.43 0.21 -31.99
N GLY A 496 -13.62 0.27 -32.61
CA GLY A 496 -14.11 -0.76 -33.51
C GLY A 496 -15.24 -1.65 -33.08
N LYS A 497 -16.41 -1.09 -32.78
CA LYS A 497 -17.71 -1.74 -33.02
C LYS A 497 -18.61 -0.88 -33.90
N ASN A 498 -18.06 -0.44 -35.03
CA ASN A 498 -18.84 0.00 -36.17
C ASN A 498 -18.55 -0.94 -37.31
N LYS A 499 -19.26 -2.06 -37.35
CA LYS A 499 -19.82 -2.67 -38.57
C LYS A 499 -20.72 -3.85 -38.21
#